data_ceae311eb5ab0e9803eac59a110a68ee
#
_entry.id   ceae311eb5ab0e9803eac59a110a68ee
#
_cell.length_a   1.000
_cell.length_b   1.000
_cell.length_c   1.000
_cell.angle_alpha   90.00
_cell.angle_beta   90.00
_cell.angle_gamma   90.00
#
_symmetry.space_group_name_H-M   'P 1'
#
loop_
_entity.id
_entity.type
_entity.pdbx_description
1 polymer ?
#
loop_
_entity_poly.entity_id
_entity_poly.type
_entity_poly.pdbx_seq_one_letter_code
_entity_poly.pdbx_strand_id
1 'polypeptide(L)'
;VDAAERREILSRYIDHSRRFEEVAQRRAGATSGEVIPFGAPLRVEQEPTCRELEVLQLISDGLVNREIGTRLFLSEETVKSHVRHLLAKLQARSRAHAVAVGFRRGLIT
;
A
#
# COMPACT_ATOMS: atom_id res chain seq x y z
N VAL A 1 -1.26 17.46 12.83
CA VAL A 1 -0.94 17.61 11.41
C VAL A 1 -2.17 18.04 10.68
N ASP A 2 -2.11 19.13 9.97
CA ASP A 2 -3.30 19.61 9.29
C ASP A 2 -3.51 18.90 7.95
N ALA A 3 -4.64 19.17 7.33
CA ALA A 3 -5.01 18.46 6.11
C ALA A 3 -4.04 18.74 4.96
N ALA A 4 -3.48 19.92 4.90
CA ALA A 4 -2.55 20.25 3.83
C ALA A 4 -1.24 19.53 3.99
N GLU A 5 -0.71 19.46 5.19
CA GLU A 5 0.52 18.72 5.47
C GLU A 5 0.32 17.25 5.20
N ARG A 6 -0.82 16.74 5.60
CA ARG A 6 -1.17 15.36 5.39
C ARG A 6 -1.16 15.01 3.90
N ARG A 7 -1.79 15.86 3.09
CA ARG A 7 -1.83 15.65 1.65
C ARG A 7 -0.46 15.72 1.04
N GLU A 8 0.35 16.64 1.50
CA GLU A 8 1.68 16.79 0.96
C GLU A 8 2.56 15.59 1.24
N ILE A 9 2.51 15.10 2.47
CA ILE A 9 3.28 13.94 2.86
C ILE A 9 2.84 12.72 2.05
N LEU A 10 1.53 12.53 1.96
CA LEU A 10 0.99 11.40 1.23
C LEU A 10 1.32 11.49 -0.25
N SER A 11 1.24 12.67 -0.82
CA SER A 11 1.55 12.89 -2.22
C SER A 11 2.99 12.53 -2.55
N ARG A 12 3.93 12.94 -1.70
CA ARG A 12 5.33 12.62 -1.91
C ARG A 12 5.57 11.13 -1.85
N TYR A 13 4.91 10.48 -0.92
CA TYR A 13 5.05 9.05 -0.76
C TYR A 13 4.45 8.32 -1.96
N ILE A 14 3.31 8.76 -2.42
CA ILE A 14 2.67 8.17 -3.59
C ILE A 14 3.54 8.33 -4.83
N ASP A 15 4.12 9.49 -5.04
CA ASP A 15 5.00 9.72 -6.18
C ASP A 15 6.21 8.81 -6.13
N HIS A 16 6.79 8.65 -4.97
CA HIS A 16 7.93 7.76 -4.79
C HIS A 16 7.55 6.32 -5.09
N SER A 17 6.42 5.87 -4.56
CA SER A 17 5.95 4.52 -4.78
C SER A 17 5.63 4.26 -6.24
N ARG A 18 5.07 5.25 -6.92
CA ARG A 18 4.74 5.11 -8.32
C ARG A 18 5.97 4.89 -9.18
N ARG A 19 7.04 5.64 -8.91
CA ARG A 19 8.30 5.46 -9.63
C ARG A 19 8.87 4.08 -9.37
N PHE A 20 8.78 3.64 -8.14
CA PHE A 20 9.30 2.34 -7.77
C PHE A 20 8.53 1.25 -8.51
N GLU A 21 7.22 1.38 -8.60
CA GLU A 21 6.40 0.43 -9.31
C GLU A 21 6.72 0.37 -10.79
N GLU A 22 6.95 1.51 -11.39
CA GLU A 22 7.31 1.55 -12.81
C GLU A 22 8.60 0.81 -13.07
N VAL A 23 9.58 1.01 -12.24
CA VAL A 23 10.87 0.33 -12.39
C VAL A 23 10.69 -1.16 -12.16
N ALA A 24 9.94 -1.53 -11.15
CA ALA A 24 9.71 -2.93 -10.85
C ALA A 24 8.96 -3.63 -11.98
N GLN A 25 7.99 -2.96 -12.56
CA GLN A 25 7.24 -3.51 -13.67
C GLN A 25 8.11 -3.69 -14.92
N ARG A 26 8.96 -2.74 -15.18
CA ARG A 26 9.88 -2.85 -16.30
C ARG A 26 10.81 -4.02 -16.13
N ARG A 27 11.32 -4.20 -14.93
CA ARG A 27 12.20 -5.31 -14.65
C ARG A 27 11.45 -6.63 -14.79
N ALA A 28 10.26 -6.69 -14.28
CA ALA A 28 9.46 -7.89 -14.38
C ALA A 28 9.18 -8.22 -15.83
N GLY A 29 8.92 -7.22 -16.63
CA GLY A 29 8.69 -7.43 -18.05
C GLY A 29 9.95 -7.86 -18.78
N ALA A 30 11.09 -7.33 -18.37
CA ALA A 30 12.34 -7.66 -19.02
C ALA A 30 12.84 -9.04 -18.60
N THR A 31 12.51 -9.48 -17.40
CA THR A 31 12.99 -10.74 -16.91
C THR A 31 11.84 -11.67 -16.73
N SER A 32 11.04 -11.74 -17.70
CA SER A 32 9.86 -12.53 -17.59
C SER A 32 10.19 -13.92 -17.12
N GLY A 33 9.43 -14.42 -16.24
CA GLY A 33 9.67 -15.74 -15.71
C GLY A 33 10.70 -15.79 -14.61
N GLU A 34 11.33 -14.67 -14.32
CA GLU A 34 12.28 -14.71 -13.30
C GLU A 34 11.58 -14.86 -12.00
N VAL A 35 11.97 -15.86 -11.31
CA VAL A 35 11.36 -16.16 -10.06
C VAL A 35 12.11 -15.44 -9.02
N ILE A 36 11.42 -14.90 -8.10
CA ILE A 36 12.05 -14.30 -6.96
C ILE A 36 12.76 -15.42 -6.23
N PRO A 37 13.99 -15.26 -5.96
CA PRO A 37 14.77 -16.31 -5.35
C PRO A 37 14.11 -16.77 -4.08
N PHE A 38 14.06 -18.05 -3.95
CA PHE A 38 13.45 -18.62 -2.82
C PHE A 38 14.27 -18.23 -1.66
N GLY A 39 13.70 -17.83 -0.65
CA GLY A 39 14.46 -17.40 0.50
C GLY A 39 14.94 -15.97 0.42
N ALA A 40 14.63 -15.34 -0.67
CA ALA A 40 14.94 -13.93 -0.74
C ALA A 40 14.19 -13.28 0.42
N PRO A 41 14.82 -12.35 1.02
CA PRO A 41 14.28 -11.75 2.15
C PRO A 41 13.07 -11.16 1.79
N LEU A 42 12.23 -11.47 2.38
CA LEU A 42 11.18 -11.03 2.11
C LEU A 42 11.02 -9.81 1.95
N ARG A 43 10.72 -9.39 1.27
CA ARG A 43 10.31 -8.20 0.98
C ARG A 43 9.82 -7.50 2.11
N VAL A 44 10.35 -7.72 3.20
CA VAL A 44 9.98 -7.03 4.35
C VAL A 44 10.16 -5.60 4.17
N GLU A 45 11.02 -5.24 3.30
CA GLU A 45 11.27 -3.88 3.09
C GLU A 45 10.44 -3.30 1.99
N GLN A 46 9.57 -4.06 1.42
CA GLN A 46 8.77 -3.52 0.36
C GLN A 46 7.87 -2.43 0.86
N GLU A 47 7.83 -1.36 0.15
CA GLU A 47 6.95 -0.27 0.49
C GLU A 47 5.58 -0.51 -0.12
N PRO A 48 4.53 -0.08 0.56
CA PRO A 48 3.20 -0.19 -0.01
C PRO A 48 3.09 0.61 -1.30
N THR A 49 2.29 0.12 -2.22
CA THR A 49 2.07 0.85 -3.46
C THR A 49 1.19 2.05 -3.19
N CYS A 50 1.13 2.93 -4.17
CA CYS A 50 0.29 4.10 -4.11
C CYS A 50 -1.16 3.73 -3.80
N ARG A 51 -1.68 2.73 -4.48
CA ARG A 51 -3.05 2.31 -4.26
C ARG A 51 -3.24 1.71 -2.86
N GLU A 52 -2.25 0.98 -2.40
CA GLU A 52 -2.31 0.41 -1.05
C GLU A 52 -2.31 1.50 0.02
N LEU A 53 -1.58 2.57 -0.22
CA LEU A 53 -1.60 3.70 0.71
C LEU A 53 -2.94 4.40 0.71
N GLU A 54 -3.57 4.52 -0.45
CA GLU A 54 -4.90 5.10 -0.51
C GLU A 54 -5.87 4.24 0.28
N VAL A 55 -5.77 2.93 0.14
CA VAL A 55 -6.60 2.01 0.88
C VAL A 55 -6.35 2.15 2.38
N LEU A 56 -5.09 2.22 2.77
CA LEU A 56 -4.74 2.35 4.19
C LEU A 56 -5.31 3.65 4.77
N GLN A 57 -5.22 4.72 4.03
CA GLN A 57 -5.75 6.00 4.48
C GLN A 57 -7.27 5.90 4.68
N LEU A 58 -7.96 5.27 3.75
CA LEU A 58 -9.40 5.13 3.87
C LEU A 58 -9.80 4.20 5.02
N ILE A 59 -9.00 3.18 5.28
CA ILE A 59 -9.21 2.34 6.45
C ILE A 59 -9.09 3.18 7.72
N SER A 60 -8.09 4.03 7.77
CA SER A 60 -7.89 4.87 8.95
C SER A 60 -9.03 5.88 9.12
N ASP A 61 -9.72 6.18 8.04
CA ASP A 61 -10.86 7.07 8.09
C ASP A 61 -12.16 6.32 8.45
N GLY A 62 -12.05 5.03 8.66
CA GLY A 62 -13.20 4.24 9.13
C GLY A 62 -14.02 3.55 8.07
N LEU A 63 -13.58 3.58 6.82
CA LEU A 63 -14.35 2.94 5.76
C LEU A 63 -14.16 1.43 5.77
N VAL A 64 -15.24 0.72 5.47
CA VAL A 64 -15.15 -0.72 5.27
C VAL A 64 -14.82 -1.00 3.80
N ASN A 65 -14.44 -2.23 3.49
CA ASN A 65 -13.97 -2.58 2.15
C ASN A 65 -14.94 -2.21 1.03
N ARG A 66 -16.23 -2.38 1.26
CA ARG A 66 -17.21 -2.03 0.25
C ARG A 66 -17.20 -0.54 -0.04
N GLU A 67 -17.09 0.25 1.02
CA GLU A 67 -17.06 1.70 0.87
C GLU A 67 -15.77 2.16 0.18
N ILE A 68 -14.67 1.51 0.50
CA ILE A 68 -13.41 1.79 -0.14
C ILE A 68 -13.51 1.50 -1.63
N GLY A 69 -14.10 0.35 -1.96
CA GLY A 69 -14.29 -0.02 -3.36
C GLY A 69 -15.10 1.01 -4.10
N THR A 70 -16.18 1.50 -3.50
CA THR A 70 -17.00 2.53 -4.11
C THR A 70 -16.19 3.80 -4.32
N ARG A 71 -15.41 4.18 -3.33
CA ARG A 71 -14.63 5.41 -3.40
C ARG A 71 -13.54 5.34 -4.47
N LEU A 72 -12.92 4.18 -4.64
CA LEU A 72 -11.81 4.02 -5.56
C LEU A 72 -12.21 3.37 -6.89
N PHE A 73 -13.49 3.11 -7.07
CA PHE A 73 -14.01 2.45 -8.28
C PHE A 73 -13.39 1.06 -8.45
N LEU A 74 -13.32 0.32 -7.37
CA LEU A 74 -12.79 -1.04 -7.36
C LEU A 74 -13.85 -1.98 -6.79
N SER A 75 -13.75 -3.26 -7.14
CA SER A 75 -14.62 -4.24 -6.54
C SER A 75 -14.18 -4.49 -5.10
N GLU A 76 -15.09 -4.98 -4.29
CA GLU A 76 -14.76 -5.32 -2.91
C GLU A 76 -13.67 -6.38 -2.85
N GLU A 77 -13.70 -7.32 -3.79
CA GLU A 77 -12.68 -8.36 -3.85
C GLU A 77 -11.29 -7.78 -4.14
N THR A 78 -11.23 -6.81 -5.01
CA THR A 78 -9.97 -6.13 -5.31
C THR A 78 -9.46 -5.39 -4.08
N VAL A 79 -10.36 -4.74 -3.35
CA VAL A 79 -9.99 -4.06 -2.12
C VAL A 79 -9.45 -5.06 -1.10
N LYS A 80 -10.08 -6.23 -0.98
CA LYS A 80 -9.60 -7.27 -0.08
C LYS A 80 -8.19 -7.71 -0.44
N SER A 81 -7.90 -7.83 -1.72
CA SER A 81 -6.57 -8.18 -2.18
C SER A 81 -5.55 -7.11 -1.83
N HIS A 82 -5.92 -5.85 -2.02
CA HIS A 82 -5.03 -4.75 -1.66
C HIS A 82 -4.76 -4.75 -0.16
N VAL A 83 -5.78 -4.99 0.66
CA VAL A 83 -5.61 -5.04 2.10
C VAL A 83 -4.67 -6.19 2.49
N ARG A 84 -4.85 -7.35 1.87
CA ARG A 84 -4.01 -8.50 2.18
C ARG A 84 -2.54 -8.21 1.87
N HIS A 85 -2.27 -7.63 0.71
CA HIS A 85 -0.90 -7.29 0.34
C HIS A 85 -0.33 -6.20 1.23
N LEU A 86 -1.16 -5.23 1.59
CA LEU A 86 -0.76 -4.16 2.47
C LEU A 86 -0.36 -4.70 3.85
N LEU A 87 -1.17 -5.58 4.41
CA LEU A 87 -0.87 -6.17 5.71
C LEU A 87 0.45 -6.93 5.66
N ALA A 88 0.69 -7.66 4.59
CA ALA A 88 1.93 -8.39 4.44
C ALA A 88 3.13 -7.46 4.36
N LYS A 89 3.00 -6.38 3.60
CA LYS A 89 4.11 -5.43 3.45
C LYS A 89 4.42 -4.69 4.74
N LEU A 90 3.40 -4.40 5.53
CA LEU A 90 3.59 -3.71 6.80
C LEU A 90 3.88 -4.69 7.94
N GLN A 91 3.82 -5.99 7.66
CA GLN A 91 3.96 -7.02 8.69
C GLN A 91 2.95 -6.80 9.80
N ALA A 92 1.75 -6.42 9.40
CA ALA A 92 0.67 -6.16 10.34
C ALA A 92 -0.18 -7.40 10.54
N ARG A 93 -0.64 -7.60 11.75
CA ARG A 93 -1.43 -8.77 12.07
C ARG A 93 -2.91 -8.56 11.82
N SER A 94 -3.32 -7.34 11.74
CA SER A 94 -4.72 -7.02 11.55
C SER A 94 -4.83 -5.66 10.89
N ARG A 95 -6.04 -5.35 10.48
CA ARG A 95 -6.37 -4.07 9.89
C ARG A 95 -6.04 -2.92 10.84
N ALA A 96 -6.41 -3.07 12.10
CA ALA A 96 -6.13 -2.05 13.10
C ALA A 96 -4.63 -1.90 13.33
N HIS A 97 -3.91 -3.01 13.34
CA HIS A 97 -2.46 -2.98 13.49
C HIS A 97 -1.82 -2.28 12.29
N ALA A 98 -2.35 -2.50 11.10
CA ALA A 98 -1.84 -1.83 9.89
C ALA A 98 -1.97 -0.32 10.01
N VAL A 99 -3.09 0.15 10.54
CA VAL A 99 -3.29 1.59 10.75
C VAL A 99 -2.26 2.11 11.76
N ALA A 100 -2.03 1.39 12.84
CA ALA A 100 -1.05 1.79 13.84
C ALA A 100 0.36 1.86 13.24
N VAL A 101 0.73 0.88 12.44
CA VAL A 101 2.02 0.85 11.78
C VAL A 101 2.12 2.02 10.79
N GLY A 102 1.05 2.28 10.07
CA GLY A 102 1.01 3.40 9.12
C GLY A 102 1.25 4.73 9.80
N PHE A 103 0.62 4.95 10.95
CA PHE A 103 0.84 6.19 11.68
C PHE A 103 2.27 6.28 12.20
N ARG A 104 2.78 5.19 12.75
CA ARG A 104 4.14 5.20 13.30
C ARG A 104 5.20 5.43 12.24
N ARG A 105 4.96 4.93 11.04
CA ARG A 105 5.92 5.10 9.95
C ARG A 105 5.67 6.36 9.15
N GLY A 106 4.66 7.14 9.51
CA GLY A 106 4.35 8.37 8.80
C GLY A 106 3.72 8.17 7.43
N LEU A 107 3.15 6.99 7.19
CA LEU A 107 2.53 6.69 5.91
C LEU A 107 1.14 7.30 5.79
N ILE A 108 0.49 7.48 6.91
CA ILE A 108 -0.85 8.08 6.95
C ILE A 108 -0.90 9.04 8.13
N THR A 109 -1.89 9.88 8.10
CA THR A 109 -2.08 10.85 9.19
C THR A 109 -3.54 10.99 9.55
#